data_bde264b65d6a570f8ec44698afef9058
#
_entry.id   bde264b65d6a570f8ec44698afef9058
#
_cell.length_a   1.000
_cell.length_b   1.000
_cell.length_c   1.000
_cell.angle_alpha   90.00
_cell.angle_beta   90.00
_cell.angle_gamma   90.00
#
_symmetry.space_group_name_H-M   'P 1'
#
loop_
_entity.id
_entity.type
_entity.pdbx_description
1 polymer ?
#
loop_
_entity_poly.entity_id
_entity_poly.type
_entity_poly.pdbx_seq_one_letter_code
_entity_poly.pdbx_strand_id
1 'polypeptide(L)'
;MTVTSKALVAALDRRSLLAGSGALALSGLVPRGVHAQAAGPEVTKAILGYIALTDAAPLIIAKEKGLFEKYGMKDVEVAKQASWGATRDNLVLGGEANGIVGAHILTPMPYLITAGKVTQNNVGTPMYILARLNLDSQAISVSNEYKDLKAGLDASPLKEAFAKKKAEGKEVKVAVTFPGGTHDLWMRYWL
;
A
#
# COMPACT_ATOMS: atom_id res chain seq x y z
N MET A 1 -61.39 18.86 30.75
CA MET A 1 -61.63 17.57 30.10
C MET A 1 -60.33 16.77 30.19
N THR A 2 -60.30 15.97 31.24
CA THR A 2 -59.18 15.09 31.55
C THR A 2 -59.38 13.77 30.79
N VAL A 3 -58.64 13.58 29.67
CA VAL A 3 -58.66 12.31 28.96
C VAL A 3 -57.67 11.39 29.67
N THR A 4 -58.24 10.39 30.26
CA THR A 4 -57.65 9.43 31.19
C THR A 4 -56.54 8.60 30.55
N SER A 5 -55.40 8.60 31.19
CA SER A 5 -54.20 7.77 30.91
C SER A 5 -54.42 6.25 31.06
N LYS A 6 -55.64 5.78 31.28
CA LYS A 6 -55.96 4.34 31.42
C LYS A 6 -56.13 3.56 30.12
N ALA A 7 -56.33 4.25 28.99
CA ALA A 7 -56.53 3.56 27.69
C ALA A 7 -55.22 3.12 27.02
N LEU A 8 -54.06 3.67 27.38
CA LEU A 8 -52.80 3.35 26.74
C LEU A 8 -52.07 2.15 27.34
N VAL A 9 -52.43 1.76 28.57
CA VAL A 9 -51.77 0.66 29.29
C VAL A 9 -52.41 -0.70 29.02
N ALA A 10 -53.67 -0.71 28.52
CA ALA A 10 -54.41 -1.96 28.26
C ALA A 10 -54.07 -2.61 26.88
N ALA A 11 -53.28 -1.96 26.03
CA ALA A 11 -52.95 -2.47 24.69
C ALA A 11 -51.59 -3.18 24.58
N LEU A 12 -50.84 -3.24 25.65
CA LEU A 12 -49.55 -3.95 25.69
C LEU A 12 -49.67 -5.24 26.50
N ASP A 13 -50.08 -6.31 25.84
CA ASP A 13 -50.05 -7.63 26.45
C ASP A 13 -48.59 -8.23 26.34
N ARG A 14 -48.32 -9.23 27.17
CA ARG A 14 -46.97 -9.88 27.19
C ARG A 14 -46.61 -10.49 25.85
N ARG A 15 -47.57 -10.86 25.00
CA ARG A 15 -47.30 -11.46 23.68
C ARG A 15 -46.90 -10.37 22.67
N SER A 16 -47.49 -9.20 22.71
CA SER A 16 -47.12 -8.05 21.88
C SER A 16 -45.72 -7.52 22.21
N LEU A 17 -45.33 -7.52 23.49
CA LEU A 17 -43.99 -7.15 23.94
C LEU A 17 -42.94 -8.18 23.48
N LEU A 18 -43.24 -9.47 23.54
CA LEU A 18 -42.33 -10.52 23.09
C LEU A 18 -42.17 -10.55 21.56
N ALA A 19 -43.25 -10.28 20.82
CA ALA A 19 -43.20 -10.17 19.37
C ALA A 19 -42.43 -8.92 18.92
N GLY A 20 -42.59 -7.78 19.61
CA GLY A 20 -41.82 -6.55 19.34
C GLY A 20 -40.33 -6.66 19.67
N SER A 21 -39.99 -7.36 20.76
CA SER A 21 -38.60 -7.58 21.16
C SER A 21 -37.86 -8.56 20.22
N GLY A 22 -38.58 -9.55 19.68
CA GLY A 22 -38.03 -10.48 18.69
C GLY A 22 -37.66 -9.80 17.36
N ALA A 23 -38.52 -8.85 16.90
CA ALA A 23 -38.26 -8.09 15.68
C ALA A 23 -37.07 -7.11 15.82
N LEU A 24 -36.93 -6.48 17.00
CA LEU A 24 -35.78 -5.63 17.31
C LEU A 24 -34.47 -6.39 17.50
N ALA A 25 -34.50 -7.63 18.02
CA ALA A 25 -33.34 -8.48 18.19
C ALA A 25 -32.84 -9.05 16.84
N LEU A 26 -33.74 -9.33 15.90
CA LEU A 26 -33.38 -9.79 14.55
C LEU A 26 -32.81 -8.65 13.69
N SER A 27 -33.21 -7.39 13.88
CA SER A 27 -32.63 -6.25 13.17
C SER A 27 -31.20 -5.93 13.58
N GLY A 28 -30.76 -6.38 14.77
CA GLY A 28 -29.36 -6.27 15.23
C GLY A 28 -28.43 -7.37 14.69
N LEU A 29 -28.97 -8.44 14.12
CA LEU A 29 -28.22 -9.56 13.55
C LEU A 29 -28.03 -9.43 12.03
N VAL A 30 -28.62 -8.46 11.39
CA VAL A 30 -28.30 -8.14 9.99
C VAL A 30 -26.92 -7.48 10.01
N PRO A 31 -25.87 -8.09 9.42
CA PRO A 31 -24.56 -7.46 9.35
C PRO A 31 -24.72 -6.08 8.70
N ARG A 32 -24.55 -5.01 9.48
CA ARG A 32 -24.39 -3.66 8.91
C ARG A 32 -23.13 -3.69 8.05
N GLY A 33 -23.29 -3.84 6.76
CA GLY A 33 -22.15 -3.83 5.86
C GLY A 33 -22.21 -4.82 4.71
N VAL A 34 -23.25 -5.60 4.54
CA VAL A 34 -23.57 -6.11 3.22
C VAL A 34 -24.31 -4.98 2.49
N HIS A 35 -23.59 -3.91 2.20
CA HIS A 35 -23.95 -3.13 1.04
C HIS A 35 -23.76 -4.10 -0.12
N ALA A 36 -24.84 -4.70 -0.58
CA ALA A 36 -24.88 -5.31 -1.88
C ALA A 36 -24.29 -4.25 -2.81
N GLN A 37 -23.14 -4.55 -3.37
CA GLN A 37 -22.36 -3.66 -4.18
C GLN A 37 -23.28 -3.16 -5.29
N ALA A 38 -23.81 -1.97 -5.11
CA ALA A 38 -24.53 -1.29 -6.17
C ALA A 38 -23.55 -1.23 -7.33
N ALA A 39 -23.96 -1.75 -8.45
CA ALA A 39 -23.39 -1.81 -9.76
C ALA A 39 -22.05 -1.07 -9.96
N GLY A 40 -20.91 -1.71 -9.61
CA GLY A 40 -19.58 -1.27 -10.04
C GLY A 40 -18.81 -0.39 -9.03
N PRO A 41 -17.60 0.03 -9.38
CA PRO A 41 -16.76 0.87 -8.55
C PRO A 41 -17.30 2.30 -8.46
N GLU A 42 -17.05 3.00 -7.35
CA GLU A 42 -17.44 4.41 -7.14
C GLU A 42 -16.82 5.35 -8.18
N VAL A 43 -15.63 5.02 -8.67
CA VAL A 43 -14.92 5.74 -9.73
C VAL A 43 -14.50 4.78 -10.84
N THR A 44 -14.59 5.22 -12.09
CA THR A 44 -14.22 4.41 -13.26
C THR A 44 -12.87 4.79 -13.84
N LYS A 45 -12.32 5.94 -13.42
CA LYS A 45 -11.04 6.48 -13.90
C LYS A 45 -9.98 6.42 -12.82
N ALA A 46 -8.78 5.94 -13.18
CA ALA A 46 -7.61 5.95 -12.30
C ALA A 46 -6.32 6.04 -13.11
N ILE A 47 -5.32 6.76 -12.58
CA ILE A 47 -3.95 6.73 -13.10
C ILE A 47 -3.10 5.99 -12.06
N LEU A 48 -2.54 4.83 -12.46
CA LEU A 48 -1.71 3.98 -11.63
C LEU A 48 -0.25 4.07 -12.09
N GLY A 49 0.64 4.52 -11.23
CA GLY A 49 2.06 4.66 -11.52
C GLY A 49 2.83 3.35 -11.39
N TYR A 50 3.88 3.18 -12.21
CA TYR A 50 4.82 2.07 -12.07
C TYR A 50 6.23 2.47 -12.48
N ILE A 51 7.22 1.80 -11.94
CA ILE A 51 8.61 1.81 -12.43
C ILE A 51 8.78 0.61 -13.37
N ALA A 52 9.49 0.81 -14.49
CA ALA A 52 9.67 -0.23 -15.52
C ALA A 52 10.63 -1.34 -15.07
N LEU A 53 10.15 -2.13 -14.11
CA LEU A 53 10.80 -3.33 -13.55
C LEU A 53 9.83 -4.50 -13.66
N THR A 54 10.33 -5.72 -13.59
CA THR A 54 9.54 -6.95 -13.72
C THR A 54 8.48 -7.11 -12.63
N ASP A 55 8.69 -6.53 -11.47
CA ASP A 55 7.77 -6.53 -10.34
C ASP A 55 6.51 -5.65 -10.55
N ALA A 56 6.50 -4.81 -11.60
CA ALA A 56 5.31 -4.10 -12.04
C ALA A 56 4.37 -4.95 -12.92
N ALA A 57 4.77 -6.17 -13.29
CA ALA A 57 4.00 -7.05 -14.17
C ALA A 57 2.52 -7.22 -13.79
N PRO A 58 2.11 -7.35 -12.51
CA PRO A 58 0.70 -7.48 -12.16
C PRO A 58 -0.17 -6.32 -12.66
N LEU A 59 0.30 -5.07 -12.57
CA LEU A 59 -0.43 -3.90 -13.08
C LEU A 59 -0.53 -3.91 -14.60
N ILE A 60 0.58 -4.21 -15.28
CA ILE A 60 0.65 -4.26 -16.74
C ILE A 60 -0.26 -5.37 -17.27
N ILE A 61 -0.18 -6.57 -16.69
CA ILE A 61 -1.02 -7.70 -17.07
C ILE A 61 -2.51 -7.39 -16.83
N ALA A 62 -2.84 -6.74 -15.71
CA ALA A 62 -4.22 -6.35 -15.43
C ALA A 62 -4.77 -5.40 -16.49
N LYS A 63 -3.97 -4.45 -16.96
CA LYS A 63 -4.33 -3.53 -18.04
C LYS A 63 -4.48 -4.27 -19.38
N GLU A 64 -3.46 -5.01 -19.80
CA GLU A 64 -3.41 -5.69 -21.10
C GLU A 64 -4.47 -6.79 -21.25
N LYS A 65 -4.87 -7.43 -20.16
CA LYS A 65 -5.94 -8.43 -20.11
C LYS A 65 -7.34 -7.82 -19.93
N GLY A 66 -7.47 -6.52 -19.88
CA GLY A 66 -8.76 -5.83 -19.68
C GLY A 66 -9.40 -6.12 -18.31
N LEU A 67 -8.60 -6.48 -17.30
CA LEU A 67 -9.15 -6.85 -15.99
C LEU A 67 -9.77 -5.63 -15.28
N PHE A 68 -9.22 -4.46 -15.45
CA PHE A 68 -9.80 -3.23 -14.88
C PHE A 68 -11.20 -2.99 -15.45
N GLU A 69 -11.34 -3.06 -16.77
CA GLU A 69 -12.62 -2.89 -17.46
C GLU A 69 -13.63 -3.97 -17.07
N LYS A 70 -13.17 -5.23 -17.00
CA LYS A 70 -14.00 -6.37 -16.56
C LYS A 70 -14.66 -6.11 -15.20
N TYR A 71 -13.98 -5.40 -14.30
CA TYR A 71 -14.51 -5.06 -12.97
C TYR A 71 -15.07 -3.63 -12.88
N GLY A 72 -15.37 -3.01 -14.02
CA GLY A 72 -16.08 -1.74 -14.09
C GLY A 72 -15.21 -0.49 -14.10
N MET A 73 -13.90 -0.61 -14.00
CA MET A 73 -12.96 0.51 -14.12
C MET A 73 -12.54 0.69 -15.58
N LYS A 74 -13.29 1.50 -16.33
CA LYS A 74 -13.15 1.62 -17.78
C LYS A 74 -11.96 2.47 -18.22
N ASP A 75 -11.61 3.49 -17.44
CA ASP A 75 -10.61 4.51 -17.79
C ASP A 75 -9.37 4.41 -16.88
N VAL A 76 -8.75 3.22 -16.82
CA VAL A 76 -7.50 3.05 -16.06
C VAL A 76 -6.30 3.25 -16.98
N GLU A 77 -5.46 4.20 -16.62
CA GLU A 77 -4.13 4.38 -17.21
C GLU A 77 -3.07 3.74 -16.30
N VAL A 78 -2.15 2.98 -16.88
CA VAL A 78 -0.96 2.46 -16.19
C VAL A 78 0.22 3.25 -16.71
N ALA A 79 0.68 4.24 -15.92
CA ALA A 79 1.61 5.28 -16.34
C ALA A 79 3.02 5.04 -15.80
N LYS A 80 4.01 4.92 -16.70
CA LYS A 80 5.41 4.80 -16.33
C LYS A 80 5.88 6.06 -15.61
N GLN A 81 6.53 5.88 -14.46
CA GLN A 81 7.14 6.93 -13.69
C GLN A 81 8.65 7.01 -13.96
N ALA A 82 9.21 8.20 -13.89
CA ALA A 82 10.61 8.44 -14.19
C ALA A 82 11.57 7.88 -13.11
N SER A 83 11.13 7.86 -11.86
CA SER A 83 11.92 7.39 -10.72
C SER A 83 11.04 7.10 -9.51
N TRP A 84 11.58 6.43 -8.49
CA TRP A 84 10.89 6.22 -7.22
C TRP A 84 10.53 7.55 -6.52
N GLY A 85 11.40 8.57 -6.64
CA GLY A 85 11.13 9.91 -6.15
C GLY A 85 9.95 10.55 -6.87
N ALA A 86 9.91 10.50 -8.20
CA ALA A 86 8.78 10.98 -8.99
C ALA A 86 7.48 10.24 -8.65
N THR A 87 7.55 8.91 -8.47
CA THR A 87 6.38 8.12 -8.04
C THR A 87 5.84 8.59 -6.70
N ARG A 88 6.72 8.80 -5.71
CA ARG A 88 6.35 9.34 -4.40
C ARG A 88 5.69 10.72 -4.54
N ASP A 89 6.31 11.64 -5.28
CA ASP A 89 5.81 13.01 -5.40
C ASP A 89 4.46 13.06 -6.11
N ASN A 90 4.29 12.26 -7.16
CA ASN A 90 3.02 12.14 -7.86
C ASN A 90 1.91 11.47 -7.03
N LEU A 91 2.25 10.53 -6.12
CA LEU A 91 1.30 9.98 -5.14
C LEU A 91 0.88 11.03 -4.11
N VAL A 92 1.82 11.82 -3.61
CA VAL A 92 1.55 12.92 -2.67
C VAL A 92 0.69 14.00 -3.33
N LEU A 93 0.95 14.29 -4.60
CA LEU A 93 0.16 15.23 -5.39
C LEU A 93 -1.29 14.76 -5.58
N GLY A 94 -1.47 13.46 -5.82
CA GLY A 94 -2.79 12.86 -6.00
C GLY A 94 -3.43 13.11 -7.37
N GLY A 95 -4.46 12.33 -7.68
CA GLY A 95 -5.10 12.37 -9.01
C GLY A 95 -5.82 13.68 -9.33
N GLU A 96 -6.35 14.37 -8.34
CA GLU A 96 -7.06 15.65 -8.54
C GLU A 96 -6.11 16.78 -8.96
N ALA A 97 -4.84 16.71 -8.56
CA ALA A 97 -3.81 17.69 -8.90
C ALA A 97 -2.86 17.21 -10.02
N ASN A 98 -3.35 16.38 -10.94
CA ASN A 98 -2.59 15.78 -12.04
C ASN A 98 -1.44 14.85 -11.61
N GLY A 99 -1.49 14.31 -10.39
CA GLY A 99 -0.66 13.22 -9.93
C GLY A 99 -1.27 11.86 -10.24
N ILE A 100 -0.94 10.86 -9.44
CA ILE A 100 -1.45 9.49 -9.57
C ILE A 100 -2.25 9.08 -8.33
N VAL A 101 -3.26 8.24 -8.52
CA VAL A 101 -4.13 7.79 -7.40
C VAL A 101 -3.61 6.52 -6.72
N GLY A 102 -2.68 5.82 -7.35
CA GLY A 102 -2.06 4.62 -6.82
C GLY A 102 -0.78 4.28 -7.58
N ALA A 103 0.04 3.42 -7.02
CA ALA A 103 1.28 3.00 -7.67
C ALA A 103 1.76 1.63 -7.20
N HIS A 104 2.52 0.97 -8.07
CA HIS A 104 3.51 -0.01 -7.67
C HIS A 104 4.67 0.73 -6.99
N ILE A 105 4.94 0.41 -5.73
CA ILE A 105 5.96 1.12 -4.93
C ILE A 105 6.60 0.19 -3.89
N LEU A 106 7.80 0.52 -3.46
CA LEU A 106 8.56 -0.22 -2.44
C LEU A 106 7.81 -0.28 -1.10
N THR A 107 7.82 -1.43 -0.46
CA THR A 107 7.02 -1.73 0.75
C THR A 107 7.09 -0.67 1.86
N PRO A 108 8.24 -0.10 2.28
CA PRO A 108 8.24 0.88 3.37
C PRO A 108 7.69 2.25 2.96
N MET A 109 7.60 2.55 1.66
CA MET A 109 7.26 3.88 1.17
C MET A 109 5.88 4.38 1.62
N PRO A 110 4.80 3.58 1.59
CA PRO A 110 3.51 4.04 2.09
C PRO A 110 3.54 4.50 3.55
N TYR A 111 4.27 3.80 4.40
CA TYR A 111 4.44 4.20 5.81
C TYR A 111 5.25 5.48 5.96
N LEU A 112 6.35 5.60 5.21
CA LEU A 112 7.23 6.77 5.25
C LEU A 112 6.54 8.02 4.69
N ILE A 113 5.74 7.88 3.64
CA ILE A 113 4.93 8.98 3.07
C ILE A 113 3.85 9.39 4.08
N THR A 114 3.12 8.43 4.65
CA THR A 114 2.09 8.73 5.65
C THR A 114 2.67 9.44 6.88
N ALA A 115 3.86 9.05 7.31
CA ALA A 115 4.56 9.69 8.44
C ALA A 115 5.30 10.99 8.07
N GLY A 116 5.28 11.43 6.82
CA GLY A 116 6.00 12.63 6.36
C GLY A 116 7.53 12.49 6.38
N LYS A 117 8.08 11.27 6.44
CA LYS A 117 9.54 11.07 6.58
C LYS A 117 10.32 11.22 5.28
N VAL A 118 9.64 11.15 4.15
CA VAL A 118 10.24 11.21 2.81
C VAL A 118 9.52 12.20 1.89
N THR A 119 8.61 12.99 2.42
CA THR A 119 7.84 14.00 1.70
C THR A 119 8.46 15.39 1.86
N GLN A 120 8.11 16.31 0.98
CA GLN A 120 8.54 17.69 1.10
C GLN A 120 7.95 18.33 2.38
N ASN A 121 8.76 19.12 3.06
CA ASN A 121 8.40 19.80 4.30
C ASN A 121 7.92 18.87 5.43
N ASN A 122 8.22 17.58 5.36
CA ASN A 122 7.78 16.56 6.32
C ASN A 122 6.26 16.49 6.51
N VAL A 123 5.49 16.84 5.49
CA VAL A 123 4.03 16.75 5.53
C VAL A 123 3.59 15.33 5.23
N GLY A 124 2.89 14.70 6.18
CA GLY A 124 2.34 13.36 6.02
C GLY A 124 1.15 13.34 5.06
N THR A 125 1.12 12.37 4.15
CA THR A 125 -0.01 12.12 3.26
C THR A 125 -0.48 10.68 3.47
N PRO A 126 -1.72 10.46 3.91
CA PRO A 126 -2.23 9.11 4.16
C PRO A 126 -2.15 8.21 2.93
N MET A 127 -1.55 7.04 3.08
CA MET A 127 -1.41 6.03 2.03
C MET A 127 -2.04 4.72 2.48
N TYR A 128 -2.68 4.03 1.55
CA TYR A 128 -3.32 2.74 1.77
C TYR A 128 -2.64 1.67 0.94
N ILE A 129 -2.36 0.52 1.54
CA ILE A 129 -1.78 -0.63 0.86
C ILE A 129 -2.93 -1.56 0.47
N LEU A 130 -3.21 -1.65 -0.83
CA LEU A 130 -4.31 -2.46 -1.35
C LEU A 130 -3.89 -3.92 -1.56
N ALA A 131 -2.66 -4.15 -2.00
CA ALA A 131 -2.15 -5.48 -2.28
C ALA A 131 -0.63 -5.54 -2.21
N ARG A 132 -0.09 -6.71 -1.89
CA ARG A 132 1.30 -7.05 -2.11
C ARG A 132 1.41 -7.69 -3.49
N LEU A 133 2.14 -7.06 -4.39
CA LEU A 133 2.24 -7.51 -5.78
C LEU A 133 3.29 -8.60 -5.98
N ASN A 134 4.34 -8.63 -5.14
CA ASN A 134 5.46 -9.54 -5.28
C ASN A 134 5.99 -10.00 -3.91
N LEU A 135 6.65 -11.16 -3.91
CA LEU A 135 7.35 -11.76 -2.78
C LEU A 135 8.76 -12.13 -3.22
N ASP A 136 9.72 -12.12 -2.29
CA ASP A 136 11.05 -12.73 -2.41
C ASP A 136 11.85 -12.34 -3.68
N SER A 137 11.84 -11.07 -4.04
CA SER A 137 12.44 -10.59 -5.30
C SER A 137 13.65 -9.66 -5.11
N GLN A 138 14.29 -9.65 -3.94
CA GLN A 138 15.41 -8.77 -3.66
C GLN A 138 16.69 -9.56 -3.43
N ALA A 139 17.80 -9.03 -3.95
CA ALA A 139 19.12 -9.60 -3.77
C ALA A 139 20.18 -8.51 -3.60
N ILE A 140 21.28 -8.85 -2.95
CA ILE A 140 22.47 -8.03 -2.85
C ILE A 140 23.52 -8.63 -3.78
N SER A 141 24.07 -7.82 -4.67
CA SER A 141 25.17 -8.19 -5.56
C SER A 141 26.43 -7.45 -5.15
N VAL A 142 27.55 -8.14 -5.11
CA VAL A 142 28.87 -7.56 -4.84
C VAL A 142 29.73 -7.55 -6.10
N SER A 143 30.67 -6.61 -6.16
CA SER A 143 31.66 -6.54 -7.26
C SER A 143 32.45 -7.83 -7.34
N ASN A 144 32.83 -8.20 -8.58
CA ASN A 144 33.67 -9.36 -8.83
C ASN A 144 35.03 -9.30 -8.12
N GLU A 145 35.53 -8.13 -7.74
CA GLU A 145 36.77 -7.99 -6.95
C GLU A 145 36.68 -8.67 -5.57
N TYR A 146 35.46 -8.91 -5.07
CA TYR A 146 35.19 -9.56 -3.78
C TYR A 146 34.75 -11.02 -3.93
N LYS A 147 34.72 -11.56 -5.15
CA LYS A 147 34.19 -12.89 -5.44
C LYS A 147 34.81 -13.99 -4.58
N ASP A 148 36.15 -13.94 -4.40
CA ASP A 148 36.87 -14.97 -3.67
C ASP A 148 36.68 -14.90 -2.15
N LEU A 149 36.12 -13.80 -1.64
CA LEU A 149 35.77 -13.65 -0.23
C LEU A 149 34.48 -14.42 0.14
N LYS A 150 33.73 -14.87 -0.86
CA LYS A 150 32.50 -15.69 -0.69
C LYS A 150 31.52 -15.13 0.31
N ALA A 151 31.34 -13.80 0.34
CA ALA A 151 30.30 -13.18 1.16
C ALA A 151 28.93 -13.74 0.77
N GLY A 152 28.16 -14.18 1.77
CA GLY A 152 26.84 -14.76 1.61
C GLY A 152 25.80 -13.98 2.40
N LEU A 153 25.05 -14.68 3.25
CA LEU A 153 24.12 -14.04 4.17
C LEU A 153 24.80 -13.16 5.23
N ASP A 154 26.08 -13.40 5.47
CA ASP A 154 26.94 -12.63 6.35
C ASP A 154 27.95 -11.84 5.51
N ALA A 155 28.04 -10.53 5.75
CA ALA A 155 28.97 -9.62 5.08
C ALA A 155 30.37 -9.56 5.74
N SER A 156 30.55 -10.19 6.90
CA SER A 156 31.82 -10.11 7.65
C SER A 156 33.08 -10.44 6.83
N PRO A 157 33.07 -11.33 5.81
CA PRO A 157 34.21 -11.54 4.94
C PRO A 157 34.69 -10.30 4.15
N LEU A 158 33.81 -9.30 3.98
CA LEU A 158 34.13 -8.05 3.27
C LEU A 158 34.85 -7.02 4.16
N LYS A 159 34.76 -7.18 5.48
CA LYS A 159 35.21 -6.19 6.47
C LYS A 159 36.69 -5.77 6.27
N GLU A 160 37.60 -6.73 6.11
CA GLU A 160 39.00 -6.42 5.95
C GLU A 160 39.30 -5.75 4.60
N ALA A 161 38.62 -6.19 3.52
CA ALA A 161 38.77 -5.59 2.21
C ALA A 161 38.28 -4.12 2.18
N PHE A 162 37.18 -3.85 2.86
CA PHE A 162 36.63 -2.48 3.00
C PHE A 162 37.54 -1.62 3.87
N ALA A 163 38.03 -2.15 4.99
CA ALA A 163 38.99 -1.45 5.86
C ALA A 163 40.27 -1.07 5.11
N LYS A 164 40.83 -1.99 4.32
CA LYS A 164 41.98 -1.75 3.49
C LYS A 164 41.77 -0.64 2.46
N LYS A 165 40.64 -0.69 1.72
CA LYS A 165 40.26 0.39 0.78
C LYS A 165 40.19 1.75 1.46
N LYS A 166 39.56 1.78 2.62
CA LYS A 166 39.42 3.02 3.40
C LYS A 166 40.77 3.55 3.87
N ALA A 167 41.67 2.67 4.30
CA ALA A 167 43.04 3.04 4.69
C ALA A 167 43.88 3.59 3.50
N GLU A 168 43.57 3.13 2.28
CA GLU A 168 44.17 3.63 1.04
C GLU A 168 43.51 4.94 0.55
N GLY A 169 42.63 5.55 1.32
CA GLY A 169 41.89 6.74 0.92
C GLY A 169 40.84 6.50 -0.17
N LYS A 170 40.51 5.25 -0.47
CA LYS A 170 39.47 4.89 -1.46
C LYS A 170 38.09 4.78 -0.80
N GLU A 171 37.10 5.34 -1.47
CA GLU A 171 35.73 5.27 -1.01
C GLU A 171 35.11 3.89 -1.29
N VAL A 172 34.42 3.33 -0.29
CA VAL A 172 33.58 2.15 -0.46
C VAL A 172 32.16 2.63 -0.76
N LYS A 173 31.70 2.38 -1.97
CA LYS A 173 30.37 2.79 -2.43
C LYS A 173 29.43 1.60 -2.51
N VAL A 174 28.22 1.80 -2.03
CA VAL A 174 27.10 0.88 -2.22
C VAL A 174 25.95 1.60 -2.92
N ALA A 175 25.18 0.88 -3.71
CA ALA A 175 24.04 1.40 -4.43
C ALA A 175 22.75 0.80 -3.90
N VAL A 176 21.75 1.63 -3.72
CA VAL A 176 20.39 1.24 -3.34
C VAL A 176 19.40 1.96 -4.24
N THR A 177 18.22 1.38 -4.42
CA THR A 177 17.20 1.95 -5.32
C THR A 177 16.60 3.25 -4.81
N PHE A 178 16.42 3.36 -3.50
CA PHE A 178 15.86 4.55 -2.87
C PHE A 178 16.22 4.58 -1.37
N PRO A 179 16.67 5.71 -0.82
CA PRO A 179 16.92 5.87 0.62
C PRO A 179 15.64 5.62 1.43
N GLY A 180 15.73 4.74 2.45
CA GLY A 180 14.58 4.30 3.24
C GLY A 180 13.72 3.22 2.58
N GLY A 181 14.02 2.80 1.35
CA GLY A 181 13.41 1.62 0.73
C GLY A 181 13.94 0.31 1.31
N THR A 182 13.29 -0.81 0.98
CA THR A 182 13.70 -2.14 1.47
C THR A 182 15.15 -2.47 1.14
N HIS A 183 15.64 -2.10 -0.04
CA HIS A 183 17.04 -2.32 -0.44
C HIS A 183 18.03 -1.55 0.45
N ASP A 184 17.71 -0.31 0.84
CA ASP A 184 18.55 0.48 1.76
C ASP A 184 18.57 -0.16 3.16
N LEU A 185 17.41 -0.56 3.67
CA LEU A 185 17.30 -1.21 4.97
C LEU A 185 18.02 -2.55 5.00
N TRP A 186 17.91 -3.36 3.95
CA TRP A 186 18.61 -4.62 3.84
C TRP A 186 20.12 -4.45 3.71
N MET A 187 20.58 -3.47 2.93
CA MET A 187 21.99 -3.17 2.80
C MET A 187 22.60 -2.76 4.15
N ARG A 188 21.92 -1.90 4.91
CA ARG A 188 22.35 -1.48 6.26
C ARG A 188 22.35 -2.60 7.27
N TYR A 189 21.40 -3.54 7.13
CA TYR A 189 21.33 -4.70 8.02
C TYR A 189 22.42 -5.73 7.69
N TRP A 190 22.72 -5.90 6.41
CA TRP A 190 23.69 -6.88 5.94
C TRP A 190 25.16 -6.44 6.19
N LEU A 191 25.47 -5.14 6.07
CA LEU A 191 26.79 -4.55 6.35
C LEU A 191 27.02 -4.27 7.83
#